data_ab187b531ea8e1b3f7d3a2380109e10f
#
_entry.id   ab187b531ea8e1b3f7d3a2380109e10f
#
_cell.length_a   1.000
_cell.length_b   1.000
_cell.length_c   1.000
_cell.angle_alpha   90.00
_cell.angle_beta   90.00
_cell.angle_gamma   90.00
#
_symmetry.space_group_name_H-M   'P 1'
#
loop_
_entity.id
_entity.type
_entity.pdbx_description
1 polymer ?
#
loop_
_entity_poly.entity_id
_entity_poly.type
_entity_poly.pdbx_seq_one_letter_code
_entity_poly.pdbx_strand_id
1 'polypeptide(L)'
;MKNRGFSLIEVIVAVAIIGILSGIVGLKLRSYIATSKDTRAVASLNSFRLAAQTYQIDNDKPLIEDSSKYDDDTEIKKALEKLEIYLDKNVKEIIENNEITIGASREKKDSDLIYGGKVKFTFKNPDSNGNSDGYYMWLVPVNPTKNFDSKGKEWIKY
;
A
#
# COMPACT_ATOMS: atom_id res chain seq x y z
N MET A 1 -54.34 26.37 -5.37
CA MET A 1 -53.02 25.90 -4.92
C MET A 1 -51.99 27.00 -5.16
N LYS A 2 -51.33 27.54 -4.12
CA LYS A 2 -50.32 28.60 -4.27
C LYS A 2 -49.00 27.94 -4.70
N ASN A 3 -48.60 28.07 -5.94
CA ASN A 3 -47.28 27.66 -6.42
C ASN A 3 -46.25 28.65 -5.85
N ARG A 4 -45.50 28.25 -4.84
CA ARG A 4 -44.36 28.99 -4.34
C ARG A 4 -43.15 28.67 -5.22
N GLY A 5 -42.77 29.61 -6.08
CA GLY A 5 -41.52 29.51 -6.82
C GLY A 5 -40.31 29.81 -5.91
N PHE A 6 -39.16 29.23 -6.23
CA PHE A 6 -37.92 29.54 -5.54
C PHE A 6 -37.48 30.99 -5.77
N SER A 7 -37.03 31.66 -4.70
CA SER A 7 -36.46 32.99 -4.78
C SER A 7 -35.04 32.94 -5.36
N LEU A 8 -34.65 33.93 -6.14
CA LEU A 8 -33.29 34.05 -6.69
C LEU A 8 -32.23 34.03 -5.59
N ILE A 9 -32.52 34.63 -4.43
CA ILE A 9 -31.62 34.67 -3.28
C ILE A 9 -31.40 33.27 -2.68
N GLU A 10 -32.41 32.41 -2.60
CA GLU A 10 -32.32 31.04 -2.12
C GLU A 10 -31.38 30.21 -2.98
N VAL A 11 -31.43 30.38 -4.30
CA VAL A 11 -30.55 29.68 -5.25
C VAL A 11 -29.10 30.15 -5.08
N ILE A 12 -28.86 31.47 -4.95
CA ILE A 12 -27.52 32.02 -4.79
C ILE A 12 -26.87 31.54 -3.46
N VAL A 13 -27.65 31.56 -2.38
CA VAL A 13 -27.18 31.08 -1.07
C VAL A 13 -26.87 29.58 -1.10
N ALA A 14 -27.74 28.77 -1.72
CA ALA A 14 -27.51 27.33 -1.86
C ALA A 14 -26.23 27.04 -2.64
N VAL A 15 -25.98 27.69 -3.77
CA VAL A 15 -24.77 27.51 -4.58
C VAL A 15 -23.52 27.97 -3.81
N ALA A 16 -23.61 29.06 -3.05
CA ALA A 16 -22.48 29.53 -2.22
C ALA A 16 -22.12 28.50 -1.15
N ILE A 17 -23.09 27.90 -0.45
CA ILE A 17 -22.87 26.85 0.56
C ILE A 17 -22.26 25.60 -0.10
N ILE A 18 -22.79 25.15 -1.23
CA ILE A 18 -22.24 23.99 -1.97
C ILE A 18 -20.81 24.27 -2.39
N GLY A 19 -20.49 25.46 -2.85
CA GLY A 19 -19.12 25.85 -3.22
C GLY A 19 -18.13 25.73 -2.05
N ILE A 20 -18.49 26.22 -0.88
CA ILE A 20 -17.65 26.14 0.34
C ILE A 20 -17.47 24.68 0.78
N LEU A 21 -18.55 23.91 0.83
CA LEU A 21 -18.50 22.49 1.24
C LEU A 21 -17.68 21.67 0.25
N SER A 22 -17.81 21.88 -1.04
CA SER A 22 -17.05 21.16 -2.07
C SER A 22 -15.55 21.39 -1.95
N GLY A 23 -15.11 22.61 -1.59
CA GLY A 23 -13.71 22.93 -1.35
C GLY A 23 -13.10 22.14 -0.19
N ILE A 24 -13.82 22.04 0.94
CA ILE A 24 -13.36 21.30 2.13
C ILE A 24 -13.36 19.79 1.90
N VAL A 25 -14.42 19.27 1.27
CA VAL A 25 -14.59 17.83 1.00
C VAL A 25 -13.50 17.33 0.04
N GLY A 26 -13.15 18.10 -0.99
CA GLY A 26 -12.17 17.70 -2.00
C GLY A 26 -10.79 17.36 -1.40
N LEU A 27 -10.29 18.17 -0.46
CA LEU A 27 -9.01 17.92 0.21
C LEU A 27 -9.05 16.65 1.09
N LYS A 28 -10.14 16.47 1.86
CA LYS A 28 -10.31 15.28 2.72
C LYS A 28 -10.48 14.00 1.90
N LEU A 29 -11.22 14.07 0.80
CA LEU A 29 -11.44 12.92 -0.08
C LEU A 29 -10.11 12.38 -0.64
N ARG A 30 -9.19 13.26 -1.04
CA ARG A 30 -7.85 12.87 -1.52
C ARG A 30 -7.07 12.09 -0.47
N SER A 31 -7.11 12.52 0.79
CA SER A 31 -6.47 11.83 1.90
C SER A 31 -7.11 10.45 2.17
N TYR A 32 -8.44 10.34 2.11
CA TYR A 32 -9.14 9.05 2.26
C TYR A 32 -8.79 8.06 1.14
N ILE A 33 -8.73 8.52 -0.10
CA ILE A 33 -8.31 7.69 -1.24
C ILE A 33 -6.86 7.21 -1.04
N ALA A 34 -5.97 8.09 -0.56
CA ALA A 34 -4.59 7.70 -0.27
C ALA A 34 -4.53 6.61 0.80
N THR A 35 -5.20 6.81 1.94
CA THR A 35 -5.27 5.80 3.00
C THR A 35 -5.87 4.47 2.53
N SER A 36 -6.88 4.51 1.66
CA SER A 36 -7.48 3.30 1.08
C SER A 36 -6.48 2.51 0.23
N LYS A 37 -5.66 3.20 -0.58
CA LYS A 37 -4.59 2.56 -1.37
C LYS A 37 -3.51 1.95 -0.48
N ASP A 38 -3.11 2.65 0.59
CA ASP A 38 -2.13 2.12 1.56
C ASP A 38 -2.68 0.86 2.24
N THR A 39 -3.95 0.87 2.65
CA THR A 39 -4.61 -0.31 3.23
C THR A 39 -4.63 -1.48 2.24
N ARG A 40 -4.84 -1.21 0.94
CA ARG A 40 -4.76 -2.25 -0.10
C ARG A 40 -3.35 -2.83 -0.22
N ALA A 41 -2.31 -2.00 -0.14
CA ALA A 41 -0.92 -2.49 -0.16
C ALA A 41 -0.63 -3.43 1.01
N VAL A 42 -1.10 -3.09 2.22
CA VAL A 42 -0.98 -3.97 3.40
C VAL A 42 -1.81 -5.25 3.24
N ALA A 43 -3.00 -5.17 2.66
CA ALA A 43 -3.81 -6.36 2.38
C ALA A 43 -3.10 -7.29 1.38
N SER A 44 -2.48 -6.74 0.34
CA SER A 44 -1.64 -7.51 -0.59
C SER A 44 -0.48 -8.20 0.14
N LEU A 45 0.25 -7.50 1.02
CA LEU A 45 1.31 -8.12 1.83
C LEU A 45 0.78 -9.34 2.61
N ASN A 46 -0.37 -9.21 3.27
CA ASN A 46 -0.95 -10.30 4.04
C ASN A 46 -1.35 -11.49 3.14
N SER A 47 -1.87 -11.23 1.95
CA SER A 47 -2.19 -12.28 0.97
C SER A 47 -0.93 -13.02 0.51
N PHE A 48 0.15 -12.30 0.24
CA PHE A 48 1.43 -12.91 -0.14
C PHE A 48 2.06 -13.70 1.02
N ARG A 49 1.97 -13.21 2.27
CA ARG A 49 2.42 -13.96 3.46
C ARG A 49 1.64 -15.27 3.64
N LEU A 50 0.32 -15.23 3.45
CA LEU A 50 -0.50 -16.45 3.51
C LEU A 50 -0.12 -17.44 2.41
N ALA A 51 0.07 -16.96 1.19
CA ALA A 51 0.56 -17.78 0.07
C ALA A 51 1.94 -18.39 0.37
N ALA A 52 2.86 -17.62 0.98
CA ALA A 52 4.18 -18.11 1.37
C ALA A 52 4.10 -19.21 2.45
N GLN A 53 3.19 -19.07 3.43
CA GLN A 53 2.94 -20.12 4.43
C GLN A 53 2.39 -21.39 3.78
N THR A 54 1.46 -21.25 2.83
CA THR A 54 0.92 -22.40 2.09
C THR A 54 2.01 -23.07 1.25
N TYR A 55 2.83 -22.29 0.55
CA TYR A 55 3.98 -22.80 -0.20
C TYR A 55 4.95 -23.57 0.70
N GLN A 56 5.23 -23.07 1.91
CA GLN A 56 6.10 -23.72 2.87
C GLN A 56 5.57 -25.10 3.28
N ILE A 57 4.26 -25.19 3.53
CA ILE A 57 3.60 -26.46 3.91
C ILE A 57 3.69 -27.47 2.77
N ASP A 58 3.50 -27.03 1.53
CA ASP A 58 3.47 -27.91 0.35
C ASP A 58 4.86 -28.37 -0.08
N ASN A 59 5.89 -27.56 0.12
CA ASN A 59 7.21 -27.79 -0.49
C ASN A 59 8.32 -28.07 0.54
N ASP A 60 8.12 -27.76 1.81
CA ASP A 60 9.11 -27.90 2.91
C ASP A 60 10.47 -27.22 2.58
N LYS A 61 10.45 -26.14 1.80
CA LYS A 61 11.63 -25.37 1.35
C LYS A 61 11.34 -23.89 1.36
N PRO A 62 12.32 -23.03 1.72
CA PRO A 62 12.14 -21.59 1.66
C PRO A 62 11.93 -21.10 0.22
N LEU A 63 11.28 -19.96 0.09
CA LEU A 63 11.12 -19.29 -1.20
C LEU A 63 12.47 -18.82 -1.75
N ILE A 64 13.33 -18.33 -0.85
CA ILE A 64 14.73 -17.94 -1.13
C ILE A 64 15.63 -18.69 -0.15
N GLU A 65 16.51 -19.56 -0.67
CA GLU A 65 17.41 -20.39 0.12
C GLU A 65 18.67 -19.63 0.58
N ASP A 66 19.16 -18.72 -0.25
CA ASP A 66 20.38 -17.94 0.02
C ASP A 66 20.06 -16.63 0.76
N SER A 67 20.40 -16.57 2.02
CA SER A 67 20.15 -15.39 2.87
C SER A 67 20.82 -14.10 2.37
N SER A 68 21.89 -14.20 1.59
CA SER A 68 22.53 -13.03 0.98
C SER A 68 21.69 -12.36 -0.10
N LYS A 69 20.64 -13.03 -0.57
CA LYS A 69 19.76 -12.61 -1.67
C LYS A 69 18.38 -12.12 -1.23
N TYR A 70 18.15 -11.98 0.05
CA TYR A 70 16.84 -11.54 0.58
C TYR A 70 16.44 -10.12 0.18
N ASP A 71 17.38 -9.32 -0.36
CA ASP A 71 17.18 -7.98 -0.91
C ASP A 71 17.42 -7.93 -2.44
N ASP A 72 17.74 -9.07 -3.09
CA ASP A 72 17.96 -9.11 -4.53
C ASP A 72 16.63 -9.12 -5.27
N ASP A 73 16.36 -8.07 -6.05
CA ASP A 73 15.09 -7.91 -6.77
C ASP A 73 14.80 -9.07 -7.74
N THR A 74 15.83 -9.70 -8.31
CA THR A 74 15.67 -10.83 -9.25
C THR A 74 15.24 -12.10 -8.50
N GLU A 75 15.86 -12.39 -7.36
CA GLU A 75 15.51 -13.55 -6.54
C GLU A 75 14.15 -13.36 -5.86
N ILE A 76 13.84 -12.15 -5.41
CA ILE A 76 12.52 -11.81 -4.86
C ILE A 76 11.44 -12.04 -5.94
N LYS A 77 11.66 -11.59 -7.17
CA LYS A 77 10.73 -11.81 -8.27
C LYS A 77 10.47 -13.29 -8.53
N LYS A 78 11.52 -14.11 -8.60
CA LYS A 78 11.39 -15.57 -8.73
C LYS A 78 10.64 -16.19 -7.55
N ALA A 79 10.84 -15.67 -6.33
CA ALA A 79 10.11 -16.12 -5.16
C ALA A 79 8.61 -15.78 -5.26
N LEU A 80 8.28 -14.57 -5.71
CA LEU A 80 6.89 -14.16 -5.93
C LEU A 80 6.21 -14.96 -7.07
N GLU A 81 6.93 -15.31 -8.13
CA GLU A 81 6.43 -16.18 -9.21
C GLU A 81 6.01 -17.57 -8.71
N LYS A 82 6.75 -18.16 -7.75
CA LYS A 82 6.37 -19.42 -7.10
C LYS A 82 5.04 -19.31 -6.35
N LEU A 83 4.66 -18.12 -5.90
CA LEU A 83 3.42 -17.87 -5.17
C LEU A 83 2.21 -17.61 -6.07
N GLU A 84 2.39 -17.45 -7.39
CA GLU A 84 1.29 -17.11 -8.30
C GLU A 84 0.13 -18.11 -8.22
N ILE A 85 0.41 -19.40 -8.05
CA ILE A 85 -0.60 -20.46 -7.98
C ILE A 85 -1.48 -20.41 -6.73
N TYR A 86 -1.00 -19.74 -5.66
CA TYR A 86 -1.71 -19.57 -4.39
C TYR A 86 -2.43 -18.22 -4.26
N LEU A 87 -2.38 -17.39 -5.31
CA LEU A 87 -2.87 -16.02 -5.32
C LEU A 87 -3.92 -15.79 -6.42
N ASP A 88 -4.71 -14.76 -6.25
CA ASP A 88 -5.68 -14.31 -7.27
C ASP A 88 -4.97 -13.72 -8.49
N LYS A 89 -5.61 -13.82 -9.67
CA LYS A 89 -5.06 -13.33 -10.95
C LYS A 89 -4.71 -11.82 -10.99
N ASN A 90 -5.23 -11.05 -10.05
CA ASN A 90 -5.02 -9.59 -10.00
C ASN A 90 -3.64 -9.18 -9.47
N VAL A 91 -2.78 -10.13 -9.08
CA VAL A 91 -1.44 -9.87 -8.52
C VAL A 91 -0.31 -9.93 -9.54
N LYS A 92 -0.59 -10.24 -10.81
CA LYS A 92 0.44 -10.39 -11.85
C LYS A 92 1.37 -9.20 -11.95
N GLU A 93 0.83 -7.98 -11.99
CA GLU A 93 1.63 -6.76 -12.07
C GLU A 93 2.56 -6.59 -10.85
N ILE A 94 2.10 -7.01 -9.67
CA ILE A 94 2.91 -6.97 -8.44
C ILE A 94 4.06 -8.00 -8.54
N ILE A 95 3.79 -9.21 -9.03
CA ILE A 95 4.79 -10.26 -9.21
C ILE A 95 5.85 -9.82 -10.24
N GLU A 96 5.41 -9.31 -11.38
CA GLU A 96 6.29 -8.91 -12.48
C GLU A 96 7.24 -7.76 -12.10
N ASN A 97 6.78 -6.79 -11.32
CA ASN A 97 7.53 -5.58 -11.01
C ASN A 97 8.13 -5.57 -9.59
N ASN A 98 7.69 -6.47 -8.71
CA ASN A 98 7.95 -6.40 -7.27
C ASN A 98 7.57 -5.03 -6.68
N GLU A 99 6.50 -4.41 -7.16
CA GLU A 99 6.08 -3.08 -6.74
C GLU A 99 4.58 -3.02 -6.47
N ILE A 100 4.20 -2.32 -5.40
CA ILE A 100 2.81 -2.02 -5.06
C ILE A 100 2.65 -0.51 -5.00
N THR A 101 1.70 0.02 -5.77
CA THR A 101 1.36 1.44 -5.74
C THR A 101 0.64 1.78 -4.44
N ILE A 102 1.13 2.81 -3.74
CA ILE A 102 0.56 3.35 -2.51
C ILE A 102 -0.13 4.68 -2.74
N GLY A 103 -0.95 5.10 -1.79
CA GLY A 103 -1.71 6.34 -1.92
C GLY A 103 -0.95 7.57 -1.51
N ALA A 104 -0.12 7.45 -0.47
CA ALA A 104 0.74 8.52 -0.01
C ALA A 104 1.87 7.99 0.88
N SER A 105 2.86 8.84 1.09
CA SER A 105 4.02 8.55 1.93
C SER A 105 4.45 9.80 2.69
N ARG A 106 5.30 9.61 3.72
CA ARG A 106 5.92 10.67 4.50
C ARG A 106 7.40 10.36 4.71
N GLU A 107 8.21 11.39 4.82
CA GLU A 107 9.64 11.25 5.15
C GLU A 107 9.85 11.01 6.65
N LYS A 108 9.01 11.64 7.48
CA LYS A 108 8.96 11.47 8.93
C LYS A 108 7.52 11.26 9.34
N LYS A 109 7.30 10.69 10.51
CA LYS A 109 5.98 10.38 11.05
C LYS A 109 4.98 11.55 10.96
N ASP A 110 5.45 12.76 11.26
CA ASP A 110 4.61 13.97 11.34
C ASP A 110 4.91 14.99 10.23
N SER A 111 5.65 14.58 9.17
CA SER A 111 5.89 15.44 8.00
C SER A 111 4.67 15.52 7.07
N ASP A 112 4.73 16.44 6.12
CA ASP A 112 3.69 16.62 5.13
C ASP A 112 3.43 15.34 4.32
N LEU A 113 2.18 15.16 3.92
CA LEU A 113 1.74 14.03 3.12
C LEU A 113 2.13 14.22 1.66
N ILE A 114 2.92 13.29 1.13
CA ILE A 114 3.31 13.25 -0.27
C ILE A 114 2.47 12.17 -0.97
N TYR A 115 1.58 12.59 -1.85
CA TYR A 115 0.66 11.67 -2.54
C TYR A 115 1.37 10.82 -3.59
N GLY A 116 0.98 9.54 -3.64
CA GLY A 116 1.56 8.54 -4.52
C GLY A 116 2.82 7.92 -3.93
N GLY A 117 3.43 7.06 -4.71
CA GLY A 117 4.62 6.30 -4.37
C GLY A 117 4.45 4.82 -4.60
N LYS A 118 5.50 4.07 -4.29
CA LYS A 118 5.52 2.62 -4.43
C LYS A 118 6.29 2.00 -3.26
N VAL A 119 5.86 0.81 -2.87
CA VAL A 119 6.57 -0.08 -1.95
C VAL A 119 6.89 -1.38 -2.66
N LYS A 120 7.92 -2.09 -2.22
CA LYS A 120 8.31 -3.41 -2.73
C LYS A 120 8.48 -4.40 -1.60
N PHE A 121 8.45 -5.69 -1.94
CA PHE A 121 8.75 -6.75 -0.99
C PHE A 121 10.25 -6.88 -0.76
N THR A 122 10.59 -7.26 0.47
CA THR A 122 11.91 -7.77 0.86
C THR A 122 11.73 -8.96 1.79
N PHE A 123 12.67 -9.90 1.76
CA PHE A 123 12.75 -11.03 2.69
C PHE A 123 13.77 -10.77 3.80
N LYS A 124 14.43 -9.62 3.77
CA LYS A 124 15.36 -9.21 4.80
C LYS A 124 14.64 -8.62 6.00
N ASN A 125 14.84 -9.23 7.17
CA ASN A 125 14.27 -8.74 8.42
C ASN A 125 14.77 -7.32 8.71
N PRO A 126 13.87 -6.36 9.02
CA PRO A 126 14.27 -5.00 9.38
C PRO A 126 15.01 -4.90 10.71
N ASP A 127 14.77 -5.84 11.62
CA ASP A 127 15.43 -5.88 12.91
C ASP A 127 16.80 -6.54 12.75
N SER A 128 17.88 -5.79 13.05
CA SER A 128 19.27 -6.23 12.89
C SER A 128 19.58 -7.55 13.63
N ASN A 129 18.82 -7.89 14.67
CA ASN A 129 18.92 -9.11 15.46
C ASN A 129 17.90 -10.19 15.07
N GLY A 130 17.00 -9.90 14.12
CA GLY A 130 15.98 -10.83 13.65
C GLY A 130 16.51 -11.70 12.52
N ASN A 131 16.32 -13.02 12.63
CA ASN A 131 16.63 -13.93 11.52
C ASN A 131 15.56 -13.80 10.44
N SER A 132 16.02 -13.77 9.20
CA SER A 132 15.15 -13.97 8.04
C SER A 132 15.10 -15.47 7.74
N ASP A 133 13.91 -15.97 7.42
CA ASP A 133 13.65 -17.41 7.23
C ASP A 133 13.47 -17.80 5.76
N GLY A 134 13.52 -16.82 4.85
CA GLY A 134 13.28 -17.02 3.42
C GLY A 134 11.82 -17.23 3.03
N TYR A 135 10.89 -17.10 3.97
CA TYR A 135 9.43 -17.17 3.74
C TYR A 135 8.74 -15.86 4.07
N TYR A 136 9.08 -15.29 5.22
CA TYR A 136 8.43 -14.08 5.70
C TYR A 136 8.93 -12.86 4.94
N MET A 137 8.03 -11.99 4.58
CA MET A 137 8.35 -10.80 3.78
C MET A 137 7.82 -9.53 4.44
N TRP A 138 8.50 -8.43 4.15
CA TRP A 138 8.16 -7.08 4.61
C TRP A 138 7.99 -6.15 3.42
N LEU A 139 7.39 -4.98 3.67
CA LEU A 139 7.32 -3.90 2.69
C LEU A 139 8.39 -2.86 2.99
N VAL A 140 9.12 -2.47 1.95
CA VAL A 140 10.04 -1.35 1.99
C VAL A 140 9.68 -0.34 0.92
N PRO A 141 9.83 0.97 1.17
CA PRO A 141 9.56 1.97 0.14
C PRO A 141 10.59 1.88 -0.97
N VAL A 142 10.15 2.04 -2.21
CA VAL A 142 11.06 2.13 -3.37
C VAL A 142 11.92 3.39 -3.28
N ASN A 143 11.35 4.49 -2.75
CA ASN A 143 12.13 5.67 -2.39
C ASN A 143 12.53 5.61 -0.90
N PRO A 144 13.82 5.42 -0.58
CA PRO A 144 14.29 5.18 0.79
C PRO A 144 14.10 6.37 1.74
N THR A 145 13.78 7.57 1.24
CA THR A 145 13.48 8.73 2.10
C THR A 145 12.03 8.76 2.60
N LYS A 146 11.13 7.93 2.03
CA LYS A 146 9.69 7.97 2.27
C LYS A 146 9.21 6.75 3.05
N ASN A 147 9.70 6.59 4.27
CA ASN A 147 9.55 5.37 5.06
C ASN A 147 8.17 5.17 5.71
N PHE A 148 7.33 6.21 5.75
CA PHE A 148 6.06 6.16 6.47
C PHE A 148 4.88 6.19 5.49
N ASP A 149 3.79 5.54 5.87
CA ASP A 149 2.51 5.56 5.18
C ASP A 149 1.74 6.88 5.40
N SER A 150 0.53 6.97 4.86
CA SER A 150 -0.35 8.14 5.04
C SER A 150 -0.72 8.42 6.50
N LYS A 151 -0.67 7.41 7.38
CA LYS A 151 -0.99 7.51 8.82
C LYS A 151 0.25 7.72 9.70
N GLY A 152 1.45 7.74 9.13
CA GLY A 152 2.71 7.87 9.88
C GLY A 152 3.21 6.57 10.49
N LYS A 153 2.77 5.40 9.99
CA LYS A 153 3.35 4.10 10.34
C LYS A 153 4.44 3.74 9.33
N GLU A 154 5.57 3.22 9.81
CA GLU A 154 6.64 2.75 8.93
C GLU A 154 6.19 1.53 8.12
N TRP A 155 6.48 1.53 6.81
CA TRP A 155 6.13 0.43 5.92
C TRP A 155 6.72 -0.90 6.35
N ILE A 156 7.95 -0.89 6.84
CA ILE A 156 8.67 -2.08 7.31
C ILE A 156 8.06 -2.73 8.57
N LYS A 157 7.17 -2.03 9.27
CA LYS A 157 6.49 -2.51 10.49
C LYS A 157 5.08 -3.10 10.24
N TYR A 158 4.75 -3.34 9.00
CA TYR A 158 3.53 -4.06 8.63
C TYR A 158 3.73 -5.59 8.54
#